data_ba4f419a38a57e183990a9c4cc1708c0
#
_entry.id   ba4f419a38a57e183990a9c4cc1708c0
#
_cell.length_a   1.000
_cell.length_b   1.000
_cell.length_c   1.000
_cell.angle_alpha   90.00
_cell.angle_beta   90.00
_cell.angle_gamma   90.00
#
_symmetry.space_group_name_H-M   'P 1'
#
loop_
_entity.id
_entity.type
_entity.pdbx_description
1 polymer ?
#
loop_
_entity_poly.entity_id
_entity_poly.type
_entity_poly.pdbx_seq_one_letter_code
_entity_poly.pdbx_strand_id
1 'polypeptide(L)'
;MIYSVILACEIGFWVAIVLGLAARYLLRRPALGAALLVMAPVLDLVLLVATALHLRSGAEPGAAHALAAIYLGFSIAYGHAMIRWADVRFAHRFAGGSAPVKRYGAAQTRASWLNVGRTGLAAVIAVAVMAGLAWVAGTSFDPFLSTVHLLGLILAIELVVAICDTVSPRKPPAAATATTATARHGRPEDRAATVD
;
A
#
# COMPACT_ATOMS: atom_id res chain seq x y z
N MET A 1 -21.54 -18.80 4.67
CA MET A 1 -21.63 -17.60 5.53
C MET A 1 -20.32 -16.80 5.61
N ILE A 2 -19.13 -17.40 5.90
CA ILE A 2 -17.88 -16.62 6.02
C ILE A 2 -17.49 -15.87 4.74
N TYR A 3 -17.67 -16.47 3.57
CA TYR A 3 -17.40 -15.80 2.29
C TYR A 3 -18.25 -14.54 2.06
N SER A 4 -19.50 -14.55 2.54
CA SER A 4 -20.39 -13.37 2.44
C SER A 4 -19.89 -12.25 3.36
N VAL A 5 -19.35 -12.58 4.53
CA VAL A 5 -18.76 -11.60 5.46
C VAL A 5 -17.47 -11.02 4.86
N ILE A 6 -16.60 -11.87 4.31
CA ILE A 6 -15.38 -11.42 3.63
C ILE A 6 -15.71 -10.46 2.48
N LEU A 7 -16.64 -10.85 1.61
CA LEU A 7 -17.05 -10.02 0.47
C LEU A 7 -17.68 -8.70 0.92
N ALA A 8 -18.51 -8.72 1.96
CA ALA A 8 -19.12 -7.51 2.51
C ALA A 8 -18.06 -6.57 3.11
N CYS A 9 -17.06 -7.10 3.82
CA CYS A 9 -15.95 -6.32 4.37
C CYS A 9 -15.08 -5.73 3.24
N GLU A 10 -14.80 -6.50 2.18
CA GLU A 10 -14.02 -6.04 1.03
C GLU A 10 -14.73 -4.91 0.28
N ILE A 11 -16.02 -5.09 -0.04
CA ILE A 11 -16.83 -4.03 -0.66
C ILE A 11 -16.90 -2.81 0.27
N GLY A 12 -17.16 -3.00 1.56
CA GLY A 12 -17.23 -1.94 2.56
C GLY A 12 -15.91 -1.16 2.67
N PHE A 13 -14.76 -1.84 2.60
CA PHE A 13 -13.44 -1.23 2.59
C PHE A 13 -13.26 -0.28 1.38
N TRP A 14 -13.56 -0.75 0.16
CA TRP A 14 -13.45 0.10 -1.03
C TRP A 14 -14.44 1.25 -1.01
N VAL A 15 -15.66 1.01 -0.57
CA VAL A 15 -16.68 2.05 -0.40
C VAL A 15 -16.22 3.10 0.62
N ALA A 16 -15.67 2.69 1.75
CA ALA A 16 -15.14 3.60 2.78
C ALA A 16 -13.99 4.48 2.23
N ILE A 17 -13.08 3.90 1.44
CA ILE A 17 -12.00 4.67 0.80
C ILE A 17 -12.57 5.68 -0.20
N VAL A 18 -13.43 5.26 -1.13
CA VAL A 18 -13.99 6.14 -2.16
C VAL A 18 -14.82 7.26 -1.53
N LEU A 19 -15.70 6.93 -0.59
CA LEU A 19 -16.52 7.92 0.12
C LEU A 19 -15.67 8.84 1.01
N GLY A 20 -14.61 8.29 1.65
CA GLY A 20 -13.68 9.08 2.46
C GLY A 20 -12.94 10.13 1.63
N LEU A 21 -12.46 9.75 0.45
CA LEU A 21 -11.82 10.66 -0.48
C LEU A 21 -12.82 11.65 -1.09
N ALA A 22 -14.01 11.19 -1.47
CA ALA A 22 -15.08 12.06 -1.98
C ALA A 22 -15.50 13.09 -0.92
N ALA A 23 -15.72 12.68 0.33
CA ALA A 23 -16.04 13.58 1.42
C ALA A 23 -14.95 14.64 1.64
N ARG A 24 -13.68 14.24 1.54
CA ARG A 24 -12.55 15.13 1.74
C ARG A 24 -12.39 16.16 0.61
N TYR A 25 -12.54 15.72 -0.64
CA TYR A 25 -12.20 16.54 -1.81
C TYR A 25 -13.42 17.16 -2.51
N LEU A 26 -14.55 16.43 -2.63
CA LEU A 26 -15.77 16.94 -3.25
C LEU A 26 -16.62 17.73 -2.25
N LEU A 27 -16.88 17.16 -1.06
CA LEU A 27 -17.68 17.82 -0.03
C LEU A 27 -16.88 18.79 0.83
N ARG A 28 -15.54 18.85 0.66
CA ARG A 28 -14.63 19.70 1.46
C ARG A 28 -14.78 19.52 2.97
N ARG A 29 -15.13 18.30 3.41
CA ARG A 29 -15.30 17.94 4.83
C ARG A 29 -14.19 16.99 5.27
N PRO A 30 -12.99 17.52 5.66
CA PRO A 30 -11.83 16.68 5.97
C PRO A 30 -12.04 15.74 7.16
N ALA A 31 -12.83 16.15 8.16
CA ALA A 31 -13.15 15.32 9.33
C ALA A 31 -13.98 14.09 8.96
N LEU A 32 -15.01 14.25 8.11
CA LEU A 32 -15.82 13.13 7.61
C LEU A 32 -14.98 12.20 6.73
N GLY A 33 -14.12 12.75 5.88
CA GLY A 33 -13.21 11.97 5.07
C GLY A 33 -12.25 11.14 5.91
N ALA A 34 -11.67 11.72 6.96
CA ALA A 34 -10.80 11.01 7.90
C ALA A 34 -11.54 9.90 8.65
N ALA A 35 -12.78 10.17 9.15
CA ALA A 35 -13.59 9.16 9.84
C ALA A 35 -13.91 7.96 8.94
N LEU A 36 -14.28 8.20 7.67
CA LEU A 36 -14.53 7.14 6.70
C LEU A 36 -13.27 6.32 6.37
N LEU A 37 -12.11 6.97 6.28
CA LEU A 37 -10.84 6.26 6.04
C LEU A 37 -10.41 5.41 7.24
N VAL A 38 -10.75 5.82 8.48
CA VAL A 38 -10.53 5.01 9.68
C VAL A 38 -11.46 3.78 9.73
N MET A 39 -12.58 3.78 9.01
CA MET A 39 -13.43 2.59 8.90
C MET A 39 -12.73 1.41 8.22
N ALA A 40 -11.76 1.65 7.34
CA ALA A 40 -11.03 0.58 6.67
C ALA A 40 -10.34 -0.38 7.65
N PRO A 41 -9.46 0.05 8.57
CA PRO A 41 -8.86 -0.85 9.56
C PRO A 41 -9.89 -1.43 10.55
N VAL A 42 -11.02 -0.77 10.78
CA VAL A 42 -12.11 -1.34 11.60
C VAL A 42 -12.75 -2.54 10.90
N LEU A 43 -13.01 -2.43 9.59
CA LEU A 43 -13.51 -3.54 8.79
C LEU A 43 -12.55 -4.74 8.75
N ASP A 44 -11.24 -4.47 8.66
CA ASP A 44 -10.21 -5.51 8.74
C ASP A 44 -10.24 -6.22 10.09
N LEU A 45 -10.41 -5.48 11.18
CA LEU A 45 -10.54 -6.05 12.52
C LEU A 45 -11.81 -6.90 12.67
N VAL A 46 -12.93 -6.43 12.14
CA VAL A 46 -14.20 -7.20 12.11
C VAL A 46 -14.01 -8.50 11.34
N LEU A 47 -13.33 -8.43 10.18
CA LEU A 47 -13.02 -9.60 9.37
C LEU A 47 -12.14 -10.60 10.13
N LEU A 48 -11.12 -10.12 10.84
CA LEU A 48 -10.24 -10.97 11.65
C LEU A 48 -11.02 -11.67 12.78
N VAL A 49 -11.86 -10.93 13.50
CA VAL A 49 -12.69 -11.51 14.60
C VAL A 49 -13.69 -12.53 14.04
N ALA A 50 -14.39 -12.22 12.94
CA ALA A 50 -15.31 -13.16 12.29
C ALA A 50 -14.59 -14.43 11.84
N THR A 51 -13.39 -14.30 11.31
CA THR A 51 -12.52 -15.42 10.90
C THR A 51 -12.12 -16.28 12.08
N ALA A 52 -11.69 -15.70 13.18
CA ALA A 52 -11.31 -16.41 14.40
C ALA A 52 -12.50 -17.16 15.03
N LEU A 53 -13.68 -16.53 15.09
CA LEU A 53 -14.89 -17.16 15.58
C LEU A 53 -15.34 -18.32 14.70
N HIS A 54 -15.23 -18.18 13.38
CA HIS A 54 -15.55 -19.24 12.42
C HIS A 54 -14.64 -20.47 12.62
N LEU A 55 -13.33 -20.28 12.83
CA LEU A 55 -12.41 -21.36 13.13
C LEU A 55 -12.73 -22.03 14.47
N ARG A 56 -13.05 -21.25 15.51
CA ARG A 56 -13.43 -21.80 16.83
C ARG A 56 -14.73 -22.60 16.79
N SER A 57 -15.61 -22.35 15.83
CA SER A 57 -16.83 -23.14 15.60
C SER A 57 -16.58 -24.49 14.90
N GLY A 58 -15.31 -24.87 14.70
CA GLY A 58 -14.93 -26.14 14.10
C GLY A 58 -14.80 -26.09 12.57
N ALA A 59 -14.72 -24.91 11.99
CA ALA A 59 -14.43 -24.78 10.55
C ALA A 59 -12.98 -25.16 10.26
N GLU A 60 -12.75 -25.78 9.10
CA GLU A 60 -11.40 -26.10 8.66
C GLU A 60 -10.67 -24.83 8.19
N PRO A 61 -9.40 -24.63 8.58
CA PRO A 61 -8.57 -23.56 8.03
C PRO A 61 -8.43 -23.71 6.51
N GLY A 62 -8.60 -22.61 5.78
CA GLY A 62 -8.54 -22.65 4.33
C GLY A 62 -8.24 -21.27 3.72
N ALA A 63 -8.36 -21.17 2.41
CA ALA A 63 -8.02 -19.98 1.64
C ALA A 63 -8.70 -18.69 2.14
N ALA A 64 -9.95 -18.77 2.61
CA ALA A 64 -10.67 -17.62 3.14
C ALA A 64 -9.98 -17.00 4.38
N HIS A 65 -9.48 -17.87 5.27
CA HIS A 65 -8.78 -17.46 6.48
C HIS A 65 -7.39 -16.89 6.17
N ALA A 66 -6.68 -17.50 5.20
CA ALA A 66 -5.43 -16.98 4.69
C ALA A 66 -5.60 -15.60 4.04
N LEU A 67 -6.68 -15.42 3.26
CA LEU A 67 -7.01 -14.14 2.63
C LEU A 67 -7.24 -13.04 3.67
N ALA A 68 -8.00 -13.34 4.74
CA ALA A 68 -8.21 -12.38 5.83
C ALA A 68 -6.89 -11.96 6.49
N ALA A 69 -5.97 -12.90 6.72
CA ALA A 69 -4.65 -12.62 7.29
C ALA A 69 -3.79 -11.76 6.35
N ILE A 70 -3.78 -12.06 5.04
CA ILE A 70 -3.10 -11.25 4.03
C ILE A 70 -3.68 -9.83 4.02
N TYR A 71 -5.01 -9.71 3.99
CA TYR A 71 -5.70 -8.42 3.95
C TYR A 71 -5.28 -7.53 5.11
N LEU A 72 -5.29 -8.07 6.32
CA LEU A 72 -4.85 -7.35 7.51
C LEU A 72 -3.38 -6.92 7.42
N GLY A 73 -2.49 -7.83 7.01
CA GLY A 73 -1.06 -7.54 6.85
C GLY A 73 -0.81 -6.41 5.86
N PHE A 74 -1.45 -6.47 4.69
CA PHE A 74 -1.32 -5.42 3.66
C PHE A 74 -2.00 -4.12 4.06
N SER A 75 -3.16 -4.15 4.73
CA SER A 75 -3.85 -2.96 5.23
C SER A 75 -2.97 -2.17 6.20
N ILE A 76 -2.32 -2.84 7.14
CA ILE A 76 -1.41 -2.20 8.10
C ILE A 76 -0.14 -1.66 7.40
N ALA A 77 0.50 -2.47 6.56
CA ALA A 77 1.77 -2.11 5.95
C ALA A 77 1.65 -1.05 4.85
N TYR A 78 0.58 -1.10 4.07
CA TYR A 78 0.37 -0.24 2.90
C TYR A 78 -0.71 0.82 3.08
N GLY A 79 -1.61 0.71 4.08
CA GLY A 79 -2.77 1.57 4.23
C GLY A 79 -2.41 3.05 4.17
N HIS A 80 -1.41 3.50 4.93
CA HIS A 80 -0.95 4.89 4.90
C HIS A 80 -0.36 5.31 3.54
N ALA A 81 0.33 4.40 2.85
CA ALA A 81 0.90 4.67 1.54
C ALA A 81 -0.18 4.76 0.46
N MET A 82 -1.21 3.90 0.54
CA MET A 82 -2.38 3.92 -0.35
C MET A 82 -3.20 5.19 -0.18
N ILE A 83 -3.46 5.61 1.06
CA ILE A 83 -4.16 6.87 1.34
C ILE A 83 -3.39 8.05 0.74
N ARG A 84 -2.07 8.14 0.98
CA ARG A 84 -1.24 9.21 0.41
C ARG A 84 -1.20 9.18 -1.11
N TRP A 85 -1.13 8.00 -1.71
CA TRP A 85 -1.16 7.83 -3.16
C TRP A 85 -2.51 8.28 -3.76
N ALA A 86 -3.60 7.91 -3.11
CA ALA A 86 -4.94 8.32 -3.50
C ALA A 86 -5.14 9.83 -3.32
N ASP A 87 -4.69 10.40 -2.18
CA ASP A 87 -4.72 11.83 -1.90
C ASP A 87 -4.08 12.65 -3.02
N VAL A 88 -2.86 12.28 -3.43
CA VAL A 88 -2.14 13.00 -4.50
C VAL A 88 -2.91 12.95 -5.83
N ARG A 89 -3.50 11.80 -6.18
CA ARG A 89 -4.26 11.65 -7.42
C ARG A 89 -5.59 12.39 -7.40
N PHE A 90 -6.31 12.33 -6.28
CA PHE A 90 -7.55 13.08 -6.11
C PHE A 90 -7.31 14.59 -6.07
N ALA A 91 -6.26 15.04 -5.37
CA ALA A 91 -5.88 16.45 -5.36
C ALA A 91 -5.57 16.95 -6.78
N HIS A 92 -4.81 16.17 -7.57
CA HIS A 92 -4.52 16.51 -8.96
C HIS A 92 -5.78 16.56 -9.83
N ARG A 93 -6.71 15.60 -9.66
CA ARG A 93 -7.89 15.49 -10.52
C ARG A 93 -8.99 16.50 -10.18
N PHE A 94 -9.17 16.84 -8.89
CA PHE A 94 -10.34 17.56 -8.40
C PHE A 94 -10.02 18.87 -7.67
N ALA A 95 -8.77 19.10 -7.25
CA ALA A 95 -8.38 20.26 -6.47
C ALA A 95 -7.24 21.08 -7.09
N GLY A 96 -6.89 20.83 -8.38
CA GLY A 96 -5.83 21.56 -9.07
C GLY A 96 -4.42 21.32 -8.49
N GLY A 97 -4.22 20.25 -7.74
CA GLY A 97 -2.92 19.86 -7.18
C GLY A 97 -1.91 19.48 -8.27
N SER A 98 -0.62 19.52 -7.94
CA SER A 98 0.46 19.13 -8.85
C SER A 98 0.35 17.66 -9.31
N ALA A 99 0.72 17.42 -10.57
CA ALA A 99 0.73 16.06 -11.11
C ALA A 99 1.69 15.14 -10.34
N PRO A 100 1.36 13.84 -10.22
CA PRO A 100 2.24 12.87 -9.59
C PRO A 100 3.62 12.84 -10.28
N VAL A 101 4.67 13.11 -9.52
CA VAL A 101 6.03 13.16 -10.05
C VAL A 101 6.57 11.73 -10.20
N LYS A 102 7.06 11.39 -11.40
CA LYS A 102 7.79 10.15 -11.63
C LYS A 102 9.15 10.22 -10.93
N ARG A 103 9.52 9.12 -10.26
CA ARG A 103 10.80 9.01 -9.56
C ARG A 103 11.86 8.40 -10.49
N TYR A 104 13.09 8.92 -10.43
CA TYR A 104 14.22 8.44 -11.20
C TYR A 104 15.48 8.35 -10.31
N GLY A 105 16.45 7.56 -10.71
CA GLY A 105 17.72 7.43 -10.00
C GLY A 105 17.56 6.96 -8.55
N ALA A 106 18.35 7.51 -7.65
CA ALA A 106 18.37 7.14 -6.23
C ALA A 106 16.99 7.24 -5.53
N ALA A 107 16.11 8.15 -5.96
CA ALA A 107 14.77 8.26 -5.42
C ALA A 107 13.89 7.05 -5.78
N GLN A 108 14.07 6.48 -6.96
CA GLN A 108 13.42 5.24 -7.39
C GLN A 108 13.96 4.05 -6.59
N THR A 109 15.27 3.90 -6.50
CA THR A 109 15.92 2.82 -5.72
C THR A 109 15.43 2.81 -4.27
N ARG A 110 15.41 3.99 -3.62
CA ARG A 110 14.89 4.12 -2.26
C ARG A 110 13.41 3.71 -2.16
N ALA A 111 12.60 4.05 -3.16
CA ALA A 111 11.19 3.66 -3.19
C ALA A 111 11.03 2.14 -3.32
N SER A 112 11.84 1.47 -4.13
CA SER A 112 11.84 0.01 -4.29
C SER A 112 12.21 -0.70 -2.98
N TRP A 113 13.26 -0.25 -2.28
CA TRP A 113 13.63 -0.80 -0.97
C TRP A 113 12.56 -0.55 0.10
N LEU A 114 11.89 0.60 0.09
CA LEU A 114 10.76 0.86 0.99
C LEU A 114 9.57 -0.06 0.70
N ASN A 115 9.34 -0.44 -0.56
CA ASN A 115 8.31 -1.41 -0.91
C ASN A 115 8.68 -2.81 -0.39
N VAL A 116 9.91 -3.29 -0.61
CA VAL A 116 10.41 -4.56 -0.03
C VAL A 116 10.19 -4.59 1.48
N GLY A 117 10.54 -3.50 2.19
CA GLY A 117 10.31 -3.41 3.63
C GLY A 117 8.81 -3.47 4.02
N ARG A 118 7.93 -2.84 3.25
CA ARG A 118 6.47 -2.89 3.49
C ARG A 118 5.89 -4.27 3.20
N THR A 119 6.25 -4.88 2.06
CA THR A 119 5.82 -6.24 1.73
C THR A 119 6.34 -7.24 2.74
N GLY A 120 7.59 -7.09 3.19
CA GLY A 120 8.15 -7.91 4.27
C GLY A 120 7.36 -7.77 5.56
N LEU A 121 7.03 -6.54 5.96
CA LEU A 121 6.19 -6.28 7.14
C LEU A 121 4.79 -6.87 6.97
N ALA A 122 4.16 -6.69 5.80
CA ALA A 122 2.85 -7.27 5.50
C ALA A 122 2.88 -8.80 5.60
N ALA A 123 3.91 -9.44 5.04
CA ALA A 123 4.09 -10.89 5.10
C ALA A 123 4.28 -11.39 6.53
N VAL A 124 5.11 -10.73 7.33
CA VAL A 124 5.32 -11.07 8.74
C VAL A 124 4.01 -10.98 9.53
N ILE A 125 3.24 -9.91 9.37
CA ILE A 125 1.94 -9.75 10.04
C ILE A 125 0.97 -10.85 9.57
N ALA A 126 0.87 -11.10 8.26
CA ALA A 126 -0.02 -12.13 7.73
C ALA A 126 0.33 -13.52 8.25
N VAL A 127 1.61 -13.88 8.28
CA VAL A 127 2.08 -15.17 8.84
C VAL A 127 1.80 -15.25 10.34
N ALA A 128 2.02 -14.18 11.10
CA ALA A 128 1.72 -14.14 12.53
C ALA A 128 0.22 -14.32 12.80
N VAL A 129 -0.65 -13.70 11.98
CA VAL A 129 -2.11 -13.86 12.06
C VAL A 129 -2.51 -15.30 11.72
N MET A 130 -1.97 -15.89 10.64
CA MET A 130 -2.24 -17.28 10.26
C MET A 130 -1.81 -18.25 11.37
N ALA A 131 -0.64 -18.03 11.97
CA ALA A 131 -0.18 -18.83 13.10
C ALA A 131 -1.10 -18.69 14.32
N GLY A 132 -1.55 -17.47 14.62
CA GLY A 132 -2.54 -17.21 15.67
C GLY A 132 -3.88 -17.91 15.40
N LEU A 133 -4.37 -17.88 14.17
CA LEU A 133 -5.60 -18.58 13.77
C LEU A 133 -5.46 -20.08 13.88
N ALA A 134 -4.34 -20.67 13.43
CA ALA A 134 -4.06 -22.11 13.59
C ALA A 134 -4.02 -22.51 15.08
N TRP A 135 -3.37 -21.69 15.91
CA TRP A 135 -3.31 -21.92 17.36
C TRP A 135 -4.70 -21.85 18.02
N VAL A 136 -5.51 -20.85 17.68
CA VAL A 136 -6.88 -20.69 18.19
C VAL A 136 -7.78 -21.84 17.75
N ALA A 137 -7.60 -22.35 16.52
CA ALA A 137 -8.33 -23.47 15.97
C ALA A 137 -7.87 -24.83 16.53
N GLY A 138 -6.68 -24.89 17.17
CA GLY A 138 -6.07 -26.14 17.59
C GLY A 138 -5.66 -27.06 16.43
N THR A 139 -5.36 -26.47 15.26
CA THR A 139 -5.02 -27.20 14.03
C THR A 139 -3.57 -26.97 13.62
N SER A 140 -3.06 -27.81 12.70
CA SER A 140 -1.73 -27.62 12.12
C SER A 140 -1.67 -26.32 11.27
N PHE A 141 -0.46 -25.84 11.03
CA PHE A 141 -0.21 -24.67 10.17
C PHE A 141 -0.20 -25.04 8.67
N ASP A 142 -0.21 -26.33 8.34
CA ASP A 142 -0.07 -26.85 6.97
C ASP A 142 -1.03 -26.20 5.93
N PRO A 143 -2.32 -25.94 6.24
CA PRO A 143 -3.23 -25.30 5.28
C PRO A 143 -2.78 -23.94 4.80
N PHE A 144 -1.90 -23.25 5.56
CA PHE A 144 -1.41 -21.91 5.23
C PHE A 144 -0.07 -21.91 4.49
N LEU A 145 0.63 -23.04 4.37
CA LEU A 145 1.97 -23.10 3.75
C LEU A 145 2.00 -22.64 2.31
N SER A 146 0.98 -22.96 1.50
CA SER A 146 0.88 -22.49 0.12
C SER A 146 0.82 -20.97 0.05
N THR A 147 0.12 -20.33 0.99
CA THR A 147 0.02 -18.87 1.09
C THR A 147 1.35 -18.25 1.53
N VAL A 148 2.06 -18.88 2.45
CA VAL A 148 3.39 -18.43 2.89
C VAL A 148 4.38 -18.50 1.73
N HIS A 149 4.36 -19.57 0.94
CA HIS A 149 5.19 -19.68 -0.27
C HIS A 149 4.87 -18.59 -1.29
N LEU A 150 3.59 -18.27 -1.51
CA LEU A 150 3.17 -17.18 -2.39
C LEU A 150 3.69 -15.82 -1.90
N LEU A 151 3.57 -15.53 -0.60
CA LEU A 151 4.10 -14.29 -0.01
C LEU A 151 5.63 -14.22 -0.14
N GLY A 152 6.32 -15.34 0.07
CA GLY A 152 7.77 -15.46 -0.14
C GLY A 152 8.17 -15.18 -1.59
N LEU A 153 7.40 -15.72 -2.55
CA LEU A 153 7.64 -15.48 -3.98
C LEU A 153 7.44 -14.00 -4.35
N ILE A 154 6.39 -13.37 -3.85
CA ILE A 154 6.14 -11.94 -4.08
C ILE A 154 7.31 -11.11 -3.52
N LEU A 155 7.74 -11.40 -2.30
CA LEU A 155 8.86 -10.72 -1.66
C LEU A 155 10.17 -10.93 -2.43
N ALA A 156 10.41 -12.14 -2.93
CA ALA A 156 11.59 -12.44 -3.75
C ALA A 156 11.60 -11.64 -5.06
N ILE A 157 10.46 -11.53 -5.73
CA ILE A 157 10.32 -10.72 -6.96
C ILE A 157 10.59 -9.23 -6.65
N GLU A 158 10.02 -8.69 -5.58
CA GLU A 158 10.27 -7.29 -5.19
C GLU A 158 11.73 -7.05 -4.82
N LEU A 159 12.38 -8.01 -4.16
CA LEU A 159 13.79 -7.94 -3.82
C LEU A 159 14.66 -7.90 -5.09
N VAL A 160 14.36 -8.75 -6.07
CA VAL A 160 15.07 -8.74 -7.37
C VAL A 160 14.88 -7.39 -8.06
N VAL A 161 13.66 -6.83 -8.07
CA VAL A 161 13.41 -5.49 -8.65
C VAL A 161 14.19 -4.41 -7.92
N ALA A 162 14.26 -4.44 -6.59
CA ALA A 162 15.02 -3.47 -5.79
C ALA A 162 16.53 -3.57 -6.05
N ILE A 163 17.06 -4.78 -6.22
CA ILE A 163 18.46 -5.01 -6.61
C ILE A 163 18.71 -4.48 -8.02
N CYS A 164 17.84 -4.76 -8.98
CA CYS A 164 17.96 -4.25 -10.35
C CYS A 164 17.92 -2.71 -10.38
N ASP A 165 17.00 -2.07 -9.64
CA ASP A 165 16.93 -0.60 -9.52
C ASP A 165 18.18 -0.02 -8.81
N THR A 166 18.91 -0.82 -8.02
CA THR A 166 20.15 -0.41 -7.37
C THR A 166 21.33 -0.48 -8.33
N VAL A 167 21.43 -1.57 -9.09
CA VAL A 167 22.53 -1.82 -10.04
C VAL A 167 22.39 -0.97 -11.31
N SER A 168 21.14 -0.77 -11.78
CA SER A 168 20.83 -0.02 -13.00
C SER A 168 19.74 1.03 -12.72
N PRO A 169 20.09 2.17 -12.10
CA PRO A 169 19.12 3.21 -11.78
C PRO A 169 18.50 3.80 -13.04
N ARG A 170 17.17 3.90 -13.07
CA ARG A 170 16.44 4.48 -14.20
C ARG A 170 16.82 5.93 -14.42
N LYS A 171 17.34 6.25 -15.61
CA LYS A 171 17.71 7.63 -16.00
C LYS A 171 16.47 8.47 -16.28
N PRO A 172 16.46 9.77 -15.92
CA PRO A 172 15.39 10.68 -16.32
C PRO A 172 15.38 10.83 -17.86
N PRO A 173 14.21 11.05 -18.49
CA PRO A 173 14.14 11.35 -19.91
C PRO A 173 14.97 12.60 -20.25
N ALA A 174 15.65 12.60 -21.39
CA ALA A 174 16.54 13.71 -21.83
C ALA A 174 15.83 15.08 -21.84
N ALA A 175 14.52 15.11 -22.13
CA ALA A 175 13.71 16.34 -22.09
C ALA A 175 13.61 16.98 -20.69
N ALA A 176 13.59 16.18 -19.62
CA ALA A 176 13.53 16.71 -18.25
C ALA A 176 14.86 17.36 -17.82
N THR A 177 15.96 16.85 -18.35
CA THR A 177 17.31 17.38 -18.07
C THR A 177 17.54 18.73 -18.76
N ALA A 178 17.01 18.91 -19.97
CA ALA A 178 17.10 20.15 -20.73
C ALA A 178 16.35 21.32 -20.04
N THR A 179 15.14 21.07 -19.53
CA THR A 179 14.34 22.09 -18.83
C THR A 179 15.02 22.56 -17.53
N THR A 180 15.69 21.66 -16.81
CA THR A 180 16.39 22.01 -15.56
C THR A 180 17.69 22.80 -15.85
N ALA A 181 18.37 22.49 -16.95
CA ALA A 181 19.57 23.22 -17.39
C ALA A 181 19.23 24.66 -17.81
N THR A 182 18.13 24.84 -18.56
CA THR A 182 17.66 26.17 -19.01
C THR A 182 17.20 27.02 -17.83
N ALA A 183 16.51 26.41 -16.82
CA ALA A 183 16.09 27.11 -15.62
C ALA A 183 17.26 27.53 -14.71
N ARG A 184 18.36 26.81 -14.73
CA ARG A 184 19.57 27.13 -13.97
C ARG A 184 20.37 28.26 -14.59
N HIS A 185 20.42 28.32 -15.94
CA HIS A 185 21.14 29.39 -16.70
C HIS A 185 20.34 30.70 -16.76
N GLY A 186 19.05 30.68 -16.46
CA GLY A 186 18.17 31.84 -16.43
C GLY A 186 18.07 32.55 -15.08
N ARG A 187 18.83 32.13 -14.05
CA ARG A 187 18.82 32.80 -12.76
C ARG A 187 19.59 34.15 -12.85
N PRO A 188 19.03 35.24 -12.35
CA PRO A 188 19.64 36.60 -12.50
C PRO A 188 21.06 36.74 -11.90
N GLU A 189 21.42 35.86 -10.98
CA GLU A 189 22.74 35.86 -10.33
C GLU A 189 23.90 35.49 -11.26
N ASP A 190 23.65 34.65 -12.29
CA ASP A 190 24.71 34.29 -13.27
C ASP A 190 24.96 35.39 -14.31
N ARG A 191 24.06 36.41 -14.45
CA ARG A 191 24.29 37.58 -15.32
C ARG A 191 25.18 38.62 -14.70
N ALA A 192 25.33 38.65 -13.39
CA ALA A 192 26.20 39.62 -12.71
C ALA A 192 27.69 39.21 -12.72
N ALA A 193 28.00 37.95 -12.98
CA ALA A 193 29.39 37.45 -13.00
C ALA A 193 30.11 37.54 -14.34
N THR A 194 29.44 38.02 -15.40
CA THR A 194 30.02 38.14 -16.78
C THR A 194 30.23 39.58 -17.23
N VAL A 195 30.20 40.57 -16.32
CA VAL A 195 30.40 42.00 -16.62
C VAL A 195 31.53 42.57 -15.74
N ASP A 196 32.66 41.90 -15.69
CA ASP A 196 33.95 42.48 -15.23
C ASP A 196 35.06 41.98 -16.15
#